data_6ed2f00af8dc1ba482e873055e1f3c13
#
_entry.id   6ed2f00af8dc1ba482e873055e1f3c13
#
_cell.length_a   1.000
_cell.length_b   1.000
_cell.length_c   1.000
_cell.angle_alpha   90.00
_cell.angle_beta   90.00
_cell.angle_gamma   90.00
#
_symmetry.space_group_name_H-M   'P 1'
#
loop_
_entity.id
_entity.type
_entity.pdbx_description
1 polymer ?
#
loop_
_entity_poly.entity_id
_entity_poly.type
_entity_poly.pdbx_seq_one_letter_code
_entity_poly.pdbx_strand_id
1 'polypeptide(L)'
;MENKVDCIVKQLEVAAQKLHVQNRKEAYGVINTAADTLFLFLEEAAGREIGKAMLPQINKALIQCLEAMEQQDDVLAADVLEYEVIPLLLQLEASV
;
A
#
# COMPACT_ATOMS: atom_id res chain seq x y z
N MET A 1 11.57 -3.98 17.72
CA MET A 1 10.23 -4.47 17.42
C MET A 1 9.72 -3.84 16.15
N GLU A 2 9.42 -4.65 15.14
CA GLU A 2 8.89 -4.09 13.89
C GLU A 2 7.47 -3.63 14.10
N ASN A 3 7.16 -2.44 13.61
CA ASN A 3 5.80 -1.98 13.65
C ASN A 3 5.05 -2.47 12.39
N LYS A 4 3.71 -2.46 12.45
CA LYS A 4 2.88 -2.98 11.37
C LYS A 4 3.11 -2.24 10.05
N VAL A 5 3.37 -0.93 10.12
CA VAL A 5 3.61 -0.12 8.92
C VAL A 5 4.88 -0.55 8.21
N ASP A 6 5.95 -0.81 8.96
CA ASP A 6 7.21 -1.27 8.36
C ASP A 6 7.03 -2.58 7.61
N CYS A 7 6.28 -3.52 8.19
CA CYS A 7 5.99 -4.80 7.54
C CYS A 7 5.21 -4.60 6.24
N ILE A 8 4.17 -3.75 6.29
CA ILE A 8 3.34 -3.46 5.12
C ILE A 8 4.18 -2.79 4.03
N VAL A 9 5.00 -1.80 4.40
CA VAL A 9 5.86 -1.10 3.44
C VAL A 9 6.83 -2.05 2.76
N LYS A 10 7.46 -2.94 3.52
CA LYS A 10 8.37 -3.95 2.95
C LYS A 10 7.67 -4.86 1.96
N GLN A 11 6.46 -5.30 2.29
CA GLN A 11 5.67 -6.14 1.39
C GLN A 11 5.31 -5.39 0.11
N LEU A 12 4.92 -4.12 0.21
CA LEU A 12 4.59 -3.32 -0.95
C LEU A 12 5.82 -3.04 -1.82
N GLU A 13 6.99 -2.84 -1.22
CA GLU A 13 8.23 -2.69 -1.96
C GLU A 13 8.56 -3.96 -2.76
N VAL A 14 8.39 -5.12 -2.15
CA VAL A 14 8.60 -6.40 -2.84
C VAL A 14 7.60 -6.54 -4.00
N ALA A 15 6.33 -6.19 -3.76
CA ALA A 15 5.32 -6.25 -4.80
C ALA A 15 5.67 -5.35 -5.98
N ALA A 16 6.12 -4.12 -5.71
CA ALA A 16 6.53 -3.19 -6.76
C ALA A 16 7.69 -3.76 -7.59
N GLN A 17 8.68 -4.36 -6.93
CA GLN A 17 9.79 -5.00 -7.64
C GLN A 17 9.30 -6.15 -8.53
N LYS A 18 8.37 -6.97 -8.04
CA LYS A 18 7.80 -8.07 -8.81
C LYS A 18 7.05 -7.56 -10.04
N LEU A 19 6.34 -6.44 -9.90
CA LEU A 19 5.65 -5.81 -11.03
C LEU A 19 6.64 -5.30 -12.07
N HIS A 20 7.76 -4.71 -11.65
CA HIS A 20 8.78 -4.21 -12.57
C HIS A 20 9.43 -5.34 -13.38
N VAL A 21 9.54 -6.54 -12.83
CA VAL A 21 10.09 -7.69 -13.56
C VAL A 21 8.99 -8.55 -14.18
N GLN A 22 7.77 -8.03 -14.24
CA GLN A 22 6.62 -8.68 -14.86
C GLN A 22 6.19 -9.99 -14.18
N ASN A 23 6.52 -10.16 -12.91
CA ASN A 23 6.06 -11.30 -12.12
C ASN A 23 4.72 -10.95 -11.45
N ARG A 24 3.71 -10.80 -12.29
CA ARG A 24 2.40 -10.29 -11.88
C ARG A 24 1.72 -11.19 -10.84
N LYS A 25 1.80 -12.49 -11.03
CA LYS A 25 1.12 -13.44 -10.15
C LYS A 25 1.62 -13.32 -8.70
N GLU A 26 2.93 -13.28 -8.52
CA GLU A 26 3.51 -13.13 -7.19
C GLU A 26 3.24 -11.75 -6.60
N ALA A 27 3.33 -10.71 -7.44
CA ALA A 27 3.04 -9.35 -7.01
C ALA A 27 1.62 -9.23 -6.48
N TYR A 28 0.65 -9.76 -7.19
CA TYR A 28 -0.75 -9.70 -6.79
C TYR A 28 -0.99 -10.45 -5.47
N GLY A 29 -0.34 -11.59 -5.30
CA GLY A 29 -0.42 -12.34 -4.05
C GLY A 29 0.13 -11.55 -2.86
N VAL A 30 1.27 -10.88 -3.03
CA VAL A 30 1.86 -10.04 -1.99
C VAL A 30 0.97 -8.85 -1.69
N ILE A 31 0.44 -8.19 -2.73
CA ILE A 31 -0.45 -7.03 -2.56
C ILE A 31 -1.72 -7.44 -1.79
N ASN A 32 -2.32 -8.56 -2.14
CA ASN A 32 -3.52 -9.04 -1.45
C ASN A 32 -3.24 -9.31 0.04
N THR A 33 -2.12 -9.94 0.35
CA THR A 33 -1.72 -10.19 1.73
C THR A 33 -1.47 -8.88 2.48
N ALA A 34 -0.75 -7.96 1.85
CA ALA A 34 -0.47 -6.65 2.44
C ALA A 34 -1.75 -5.85 2.65
N ALA A 35 -2.70 -5.93 1.71
CA ALA A 35 -3.97 -5.22 1.82
C ALA A 35 -4.77 -5.67 3.04
N ASP A 36 -4.83 -6.96 3.32
CA ASP A 36 -5.54 -7.46 4.51
C ASP A 36 -4.96 -6.87 5.79
N THR A 37 -3.64 -6.89 5.92
CA THR A 37 -2.96 -6.30 7.08
C THR A 37 -3.16 -4.79 7.13
N LEU A 38 -3.11 -4.14 5.98
CA LEU A 38 -3.30 -2.70 5.87
C LEU A 38 -4.71 -2.28 6.30
N PHE A 39 -5.75 -3.00 5.90
CA PHE A 39 -7.11 -2.67 6.30
C PHE A 39 -7.27 -2.76 7.82
N LEU A 40 -6.69 -3.76 8.47
CA LEU A 40 -6.72 -3.86 9.92
C LEU A 40 -6.02 -2.68 10.58
N PHE A 41 -4.87 -2.29 10.04
CA PHE A 41 -4.14 -1.14 10.53
C PHE A 41 -4.93 0.16 10.36
N LEU A 42 -5.60 0.33 9.22
CA LEU A 42 -6.40 1.52 8.97
C LEU A 42 -7.62 1.61 9.89
N GLU A 43 -8.24 0.50 10.25
CA GLU A 43 -9.31 0.47 11.23
C GLU A 43 -8.83 1.00 12.59
N GLU A 44 -7.64 0.60 13.02
CA GLU A 44 -7.04 1.10 14.25
C GLU A 44 -6.73 2.60 14.14
N ALA A 45 -6.18 3.03 13.00
CA ALA A 45 -5.82 4.42 12.75
C ALA A 45 -7.04 5.33 12.66
N ALA A 46 -8.19 4.80 12.25
CA ALA A 46 -9.42 5.58 12.13
C ALA A 46 -9.89 6.15 13.48
N GLY A 47 -9.44 5.57 14.59
CA GLY A 47 -9.71 6.10 15.93
C GLY A 47 -8.89 7.33 16.30
N ARG A 48 -7.93 7.72 15.47
CA ARG A 48 -7.03 8.87 15.70
C ARG A 48 -7.31 9.95 14.68
N GLU A 49 -7.13 11.21 15.07
CA GLU A 49 -7.37 12.34 14.15
C GLU A 49 -6.51 12.27 12.90
N ILE A 50 -5.22 11.97 13.07
CA ILE A 50 -4.31 11.90 11.92
C ILE A 50 -4.72 10.77 10.97
N GLY A 51 -5.16 9.64 11.51
CA GLY A 51 -5.66 8.53 10.70
C GLY A 51 -6.88 8.93 9.90
N LYS A 52 -7.83 9.62 10.53
CA LYS A 52 -9.02 10.10 9.84
C LYS A 52 -8.68 11.05 8.68
N ALA A 53 -7.69 11.92 8.89
CA ALA A 53 -7.28 12.87 7.86
C ALA A 53 -6.61 12.18 6.68
N MET A 54 -5.84 11.12 6.93
CA MET A 54 -5.07 10.43 5.89
C MET A 54 -5.81 9.29 5.21
N LEU A 55 -6.83 8.73 5.87
CA LEU A 55 -7.58 7.59 5.31
C LEU A 55 -8.09 7.81 3.89
N PRO A 56 -8.74 8.94 3.56
CA PRO A 56 -9.22 9.16 2.20
C PRO A 56 -8.09 9.16 1.17
N GLN A 57 -6.93 9.72 1.53
CA GLN A 57 -5.78 9.77 0.64
C GLN A 57 -5.21 8.38 0.38
N ILE A 58 -5.07 7.59 1.44
CA ILE A 58 -4.54 6.22 1.33
C ILE A 58 -5.51 5.36 0.54
N ASN A 59 -6.81 5.45 0.81
CA ASN A 59 -7.82 4.70 0.08
C ASN A 59 -7.82 5.05 -1.41
N LYS A 60 -7.70 6.32 -1.74
CA LYS A 60 -7.64 6.77 -3.13
C LYS A 60 -6.43 6.17 -3.85
N ALA A 61 -5.26 6.20 -3.21
CA ALA A 61 -4.05 5.64 -3.79
C ALA A 61 -4.18 4.12 -4.00
N LEU A 62 -4.74 3.40 -3.02
CA LEU A 62 -4.96 1.96 -3.14
C LEU A 62 -5.92 1.63 -4.28
N ILE A 63 -7.00 2.39 -4.43
CA ILE A 63 -7.95 2.20 -5.52
C ILE A 63 -7.27 2.41 -6.86
N GLN A 64 -6.43 3.44 -6.98
CA GLN A 64 -5.67 3.69 -8.20
C GLN A 64 -4.75 2.52 -8.54
N CYS A 65 -4.10 1.95 -7.52
CA CYS A 65 -3.25 0.77 -7.72
C CYS A 65 -4.07 -0.42 -8.22
N LEU A 66 -5.21 -0.69 -7.59
CA LEU A 66 -6.08 -1.81 -7.98
C LEU A 66 -6.63 -1.62 -9.38
N GLU A 67 -7.01 -0.40 -9.76
CA GLU A 67 -7.48 -0.11 -11.12
C GLU A 67 -6.38 -0.36 -12.15
N ALA A 68 -5.14 0.05 -11.84
CA ALA A 68 -4.00 -0.22 -12.72
C ALA A 68 -3.78 -1.72 -12.88
N MET A 69 -3.93 -2.50 -11.80
CA MET A 69 -3.81 -3.95 -11.85
C MET A 69 -4.91 -4.58 -12.73
N GLU A 70 -6.14 -4.09 -12.61
CA GLU A 70 -7.24 -4.57 -13.45
C GLU A 70 -6.99 -4.30 -14.93
N GLN A 71 -6.37 -3.18 -15.25
CA GLN A 71 -6.02 -2.82 -16.61
C GLN A 71 -4.73 -3.49 -17.07
N GLN A 72 -4.11 -4.28 -16.20
CA GLN A 72 -2.84 -4.96 -16.46
C GLN A 72 -1.70 -3.97 -16.74
N ASP A 73 -1.79 -2.78 -16.18
CA ASP A 73 -0.74 -1.77 -16.28
C ASP A 73 0.20 -1.90 -15.08
N ASP A 74 1.16 -2.83 -15.20
CA ASP A 74 2.08 -3.17 -14.12
C ASP A 74 2.99 -2.00 -13.75
N VAL A 75 3.39 -1.20 -14.73
CA VAL A 75 4.25 -0.04 -14.49
C VAL A 75 3.51 1.00 -13.66
N LEU A 76 2.27 1.31 -14.03
CA LEU A 76 1.46 2.26 -13.28
C LEU A 76 1.17 1.75 -11.88
N ALA A 77 0.82 0.46 -11.73
CA ALA A 77 0.58 -0.13 -10.42
C ALA A 77 1.81 -0.01 -9.52
N ALA A 78 3.00 -0.31 -10.04
CA ALA A 78 4.25 -0.19 -9.30
C ALA A 78 4.53 1.26 -8.92
N ASP A 79 4.31 2.20 -9.83
CA ASP A 79 4.52 3.62 -9.57
C ASP A 79 3.58 4.14 -8.48
N VAL A 80 2.32 3.74 -8.50
CA VAL A 80 1.36 4.13 -7.46
C VAL A 80 1.82 3.61 -6.10
N LEU A 81 2.26 2.35 -6.03
CA LEU A 81 2.76 1.79 -4.79
C LEU A 81 3.97 2.56 -4.27
N GLU A 82 4.96 2.80 -5.12
CA GLU A 82 6.22 3.43 -4.71
C GLU A 82 6.09 4.92 -4.40
N TYR A 83 5.30 5.65 -5.18
CA TYR A 83 5.27 7.11 -5.12
C TYR A 83 4.05 7.67 -4.41
N GLU A 84 3.01 6.88 -4.17
CA GLU A 84 1.81 7.34 -3.49
C GLU A 84 1.49 6.56 -2.22
N VAL A 85 1.36 5.23 -2.32
CA VAL A 85 0.93 4.41 -1.17
C VAL A 85 2.00 4.37 -0.08
N ILE A 86 3.22 4.01 -0.44
CA ILE A 86 4.32 3.88 0.53
C ILE A 86 4.62 5.21 1.23
N PRO A 87 4.78 6.34 0.49
CA PRO A 87 5.00 7.62 1.17
C PRO A 87 3.89 8.02 2.13
N LEU A 88 2.63 7.76 1.80
CA LEU A 88 1.51 8.06 2.70
C LEU A 88 1.56 7.22 3.96
N LEU A 89 1.92 5.93 3.85
CA LEU A 89 2.06 5.06 5.01
C LEU A 89 3.21 5.51 5.91
N LEU A 90 4.33 5.91 5.33
CA LEU A 90 5.47 6.41 6.09
C LEU A 90 5.12 7.72 6.80
N GLN A 91 4.36 8.58 6.15
CA GLN A 91 3.88 9.82 6.74
C GLN A 91 2.95 9.54 7.92
N LEU A 92 2.05 8.58 7.78
CA LEU A 92 1.15 8.18 8.86
C LEU A 92 1.94 7.64 10.06
N GLU A 93 2.95 6.80 9.80
CA GLU A 93 3.82 6.28 10.85
C GLU A 93 4.55 7.39 11.59
N ALA A 94 5.10 8.34 10.86
CA ALA A 94 5.86 9.46 11.44
C ALA A 94 4.99 10.36 12.32
N SER A 95 3.68 10.35 12.11
CA SER A 95 2.72 11.20 12.84
C SER A 95 2.16 10.52 14.09
N VAL A 96 2.51 9.27 14.32
CA VAL A 96 2.06 8.49 15.50
C VAL A 96 3.11 8.54 16.65
#